data_db15607113be1a64bc1d3a2a783e3e55
#
_entry.id   db15607113be1a64bc1d3a2a783e3e55
#
_cell.length_a   1.000
_cell.length_b   1.000
_cell.length_c   1.000
_cell.angle_alpha   90.00
_cell.angle_beta   90.00
_cell.angle_gamma   90.00
#
_symmetry.space_group_name_H-M   'P 1'
#
loop_
_entity.id
_entity.type
_entity.pdbx_description
1 polymer ?
#
loop_
_entity_poly.entity_id
_entity_poly.type
_entity_poly.pdbx_seq_one_letter_code
_entity_poly.pdbx_strand_id
1 'polypeptide(L)'
;AAWAVVRFLGVDGYRRLVRTALEAADRIRAGVRATDGLMVLGDPRHHLLSITADVVADRPLDPYAVGDAMASRGWHHDRQRPPDNLHLTVSAGNAPIVDEWLADLADAVDEVRSTGDHCSEPESGAYSTLE
;
A
#
# COMPACT_ATOMS: atom_id res chain seq x y z
N ALA A 1 8.33 -27.14 -6.33
CA ALA A 1 7.65 -26.40 -5.24
C ALA A 1 6.19 -26.11 -5.58
N ALA A 2 5.85 -25.42 -6.68
CA ALA A 2 4.46 -25.00 -7.01
C ALA A 2 3.46 -26.16 -7.07
N TRP A 3 3.82 -27.28 -7.75
CA TRP A 3 2.94 -28.45 -7.85
C TRP A 3 2.59 -29.04 -6.47
N ALA A 4 3.53 -29.12 -5.55
CA ALA A 4 3.28 -29.64 -4.20
C ALA A 4 2.31 -28.75 -3.43
N VAL A 5 2.47 -27.43 -3.54
CA VAL A 5 1.57 -26.44 -2.91
C VAL A 5 0.16 -26.54 -3.49
N VAL A 6 0.02 -26.64 -4.82
CA VAL A 6 -1.28 -26.83 -5.49
C VAL A 6 -1.97 -28.10 -5.01
N ARG A 7 -1.21 -29.21 -4.91
CA ARG A 7 -1.76 -30.49 -4.43
C ARG A 7 -2.14 -30.47 -2.96
N PHE A 8 -1.36 -29.76 -2.13
CA PHE A 8 -1.62 -29.67 -0.69
C PHE A 8 -2.84 -28.76 -0.39
N LEU A 9 -2.89 -27.57 -0.99
CA LEU A 9 -3.98 -26.62 -0.74
C LEU A 9 -5.27 -27.00 -1.46
N GLY A 10 -5.19 -27.58 -2.63
CA GLY A 10 -6.32 -27.80 -3.52
C GLY A 10 -7.00 -26.48 -3.93
N VAL A 11 -8.07 -26.57 -4.69
CA VAL A 11 -8.82 -25.38 -5.16
C VAL A 11 -9.41 -24.59 -4.01
N ASP A 12 -9.94 -25.28 -3.00
CA ASP A 12 -10.60 -24.62 -1.87
C ASP A 12 -9.60 -23.93 -0.94
N GLY A 13 -8.40 -24.49 -0.78
CA GLY A 13 -7.31 -23.84 -0.08
C GLY A 13 -6.90 -22.53 -0.75
N TYR A 14 -6.70 -22.54 -2.06
CA TYR A 14 -6.41 -21.32 -2.83
C TYR A 14 -7.54 -20.30 -2.76
N ARG A 15 -8.79 -20.71 -2.90
CA ARG A 15 -9.94 -19.82 -2.79
C ARG A 15 -10.01 -19.12 -1.42
N ARG A 16 -9.71 -19.85 -0.34
CA ARG A 16 -9.66 -19.25 1.02
C ARG A 16 -8.55 -18.20 1.11
N LEU A 17 -7.34 -18.51 0.65
CA LEU A 17 -6.22 -17.55 0.69
C LEU A 17 -6.50 -16.31 -0.15
N VAL A 18 -7.03 -16.48 -1.36
CA VAL A 18 -7.40 -15.34 -2.23
C VAL A 18 -8.47 -14.48 -1.58
N ARG A 19 -9.52 -15.09 -1.00
CA ARG A 19 -10.56 -14.34 -0.30
C ARG A 19 -9.99 -13.52 0.85
N THR A 20 -9.18 -14.12 1.71
CA THR A 20 -8.52 -13.44 2.82
C THR A 20 -7.63 -12.27 2.33
N ALA A 21 -6.88 -12.47 1.24
CA ALA A 21 -6.07 -11.39 0.65
C ALA A 21 -6.94 -10.25 0.10
N LEU A 22 -8.04 -10.56 -0.57
CA LEU A 22 -8.97 -9.56 -1.10
C LEU A 22 -9.67 -8.78 0.01
N GLU A 23 -10.13 -9.45 1.06
CA GLU A 23 -10.72 -8.81 2.25
C GLU A 23 -9.74 -7.87 2.94
N ALA A 24 -8.47 -8.29 3.08
CA ALA A 24 -7.40 -7.44 3.61
C ALA A 24 -7.14 -6.22 2.71
N ALA A 25 -7.07 -6.41 1.39
CA ALA A 25 -6.90 -5.33 0.43
C ALA A 25 -8.09 -4.35 0.44
N ASP A 26 -9.31 -4.84 0.59
CA ASP A 26 -10.51 -4.00 0.71
C ASP A 26 -10.47 -3.11 1.95
N ARG A 27 -10.01 -3.64 3.08
CA ARG A 27 -9.84 -2.86 4.32
C ARG A 27 -8.78 -1.78 4.17
N ILE A 28 -7.61 -2.11 3.59
CA ILE A 28 -6.54 -1.13 3.30
C ILE A 28 -7.08 -0.05 2.37
N ARG A 29 -7.76 -0.42 1.29
CA ARG A 29 -8.35 0.49 0.32
C ARG A 29 -9.36 1.44 0.96
N ALA A 30 -10.21 0.92 1.85
CA ALA A 30 -11.17 1.74 2.59
C ALA A 30 -10.48 2.73 3.54
N GLY A 31 -9.43 2.30 4.24
CA GLY A 31 -8.65 3.15 5.13
C GLY A 31 -7.91 4.26 4.37
N VAL A 32 -7.26 3.94 3.25
CA VAL A 32 -6.61 4.97 2.40
C VAL A 32 -7.63 5.98 1.87
N ARG A 33 -8.80 5.53 1.41
CA ARG A 33 -9.87 6.43 0.94
C ARG A 33 -10.45 7.32 2.04
N ALA A 34 -10.35 6.91 3.30
CA ALA A 34 -10.75 7.71 4.45
C ALA A 34 -9.66 8.70 4.90
N THR A 35 -8.45 8.59 4.36
CA THR A 35 -7.32 9.46 4.68
C THR A 35 -7.30 10.63 3.70
N ASP A 36 -7.61 11.83 4.17
CA ASP A 36 -7.55 13.05 3.37
C ASP A 36 -6.13 13.25 2.79
N GLY A 37 -6.03 13.68 1.53
CA GLY A 37 -4.76 13.92 0.83
C GLY A 37 -4.11 12.69 0.20
N LEU A 38 -4.63 11.47 0.43
CA LEU A 38 -4.23 10.25 -0.22
C LEU A 38 -5.39 9.61 -1.00
N MET A 39 -5.05 8.94 -2.09
CA MET A 39 -6.00 8.17 -2.86
C MET A 39 -5.41 6.84 -3.34
N VAL A 40 -6.28 5.88 -3.60
CA VAL A 40 -5.90 4.65 -4.33
C VAL A 40 -5.99 4.94 -5.82
N LEU A 41 -4.92 4.67 -6.56
CA LEU A 41 -4.86 4.89 -8.00
C LEU A 41 -5.80 3.92 -8.71
N GLY A 42 -6.76 4.47 -9.45
CA GLY A 42 -7.79 3.70 -10.15
C GLY A 42 -8.83 3.06 -9.23
N ASP A 43 -9.46 1.99 -9.69
CA ASP A 43 -10.41 1.18 -8.91
C ASP A 43 -10.02 -0.30 -8.94
N PRO A 44 -8.88 -0.68 -8.33
CA PRO A 44 -8.41 -2.05 -8.35
C PRO A 44 -9.37 -2.96 -7.56
N ARG A 45 -9.73 -4.11 -8.16
CA ARG A 45 -10.57 -5.15 -7.54
C ARG A 45 -9.76 -6.38 -7.12
N HIS A 46 -8.46 -6.22 -7.01
CA HIS A 46 -7.51 -7.28 -6.66
C HIS A 46 -6.62 -6.85 -5.49
N HIS A 47 -5.64 -7.65 -5.18
CA HIS A 47 -4.75 -7.50 -4.02
C HIS A 47 -3.52 -6.62 -4.26
N LEU A 48 -3.40 -6.01 -5.46
CA LEU A 48 -2.36 -5.05 -5.78
C LEU A 48 -2.96 -3.64 -5.66
N LEU A 49 -2.34 -2.79 -4.89
CA LEU A 49 -2.79 -1.43 -4.63
C LEU A 49 -1.64 -0.45 -4.91
N SER A 50 -1.98 0.71 -5.45
CA SER A 50 -1.06 1.84 -5.56
C SER A 50 -1.68 3.04 -4.86
N ILE A 51 -0.95 3.61 -3.91
CA ILE A 51 -1.37 4.76 -3.11
C ILE A 51 -0.62 5.99 -3.62
N THR A 52 -1.35 7.03 -3.97
CA THR A 52 -0.80 8.28 -4.51
C THR A 52 -1.44 9.49 -3.83
N ALA A 53 -0.92 10.69 -4.16
CA ALA A 53 -1.52 11.94 -3.71
C ALA A 53 -2.95 12.10 -4.26
N ASP A 54 -3.88 12.52 -3.44
CA ASP A 54 -5.16 13.05 -3.92
C ASP A 54 -4.97 14.51 -4.31
N VAL A 55 -4.71 14.74 -5.61
CA VAL A 55 -4.39 16.07 -6.16
C VAL A 55 -5.58 17.04 -6.16
N VAL A 56 -6.78 16.55 -5.86
CA VAL A 56 -7.99 17.40 -5.73
C VAL A 56 -8.33 17.72 -4.28
N ALA A 57 -7.66 17.11 -3.31
CA ALA A 57 -7.80 17.46 -1.91
C ALA A 57 -7.23 18.85 -1.62
N ASP A 58 -7.73 19.52 -0.59
CA ASP A 58 -7.21 20.83 -0.15
C ASP A 58 -5.75 20.78 0.25
N ARG A 59 -5.29 19.65 0.77
CA ARG A 59 -3.92 19.38 1.21
C ARG A 59 -3.44 18.01 0.72
N PRO A 60 -3.06 17.89 -0.57
CA PRO A 60 -2.48 16.66 -1.09
C PRO A 60 -1.23 16.26 -0.29
N LEU A 61 -1.05 14.97 -0.06
CA LEU A 61 0.13 14.43 0.64
C LEU A 61 1.11 13.84 -0.37
N ASP A 62 2.40 14.13 -0.19
CA ASP A 62 3.44 13.43 -0.93
C ASP A 62 3.46 11.94 -0.50
N PRO A 63 3.17 11.00 -1.42
CA PRO A 63 3.18 9.58 -1.08
C PRO A 63 4.55 9.09 -0.60
N TYR A 64 5.65 9.69 -1.08
CA TYR A 64 6.99 9.28 -0.67
C TYR A 64 7.34 9.76 0.74
N ALA A 65 6.93 10.97 1.12
CA ALA A 65 7.06 11.43 2.50
C ALA A 65 6.28 10.53 3.47
N VAL A 66 5.05 10.15 3.11
CA VAL A 66 4.28 9.17 3.88
C VAL A 66 4.98 7.81 3.90
N GLY A 67 5.56 7.37 2.79
CA GLY A 67 6.35 6.15 2.70
C GLY A 67 7.56 6.13 3.63
N ASP A 68 8.27 7.25 3.76
CA ASP A 68 9.40 7.42 4.69
C ASP A 68 8.95 7.33 6.15
N ALA A 69 7.86 8.01 6.50
CA ALA A 69 7.27 7.95 7.82
C ALA A 69 6.76 6.53 8.17
N MET A 70 6.21 5.80 7.19
CA MET A 70 5.83 4.38 7.35
C MET A 70 7.06 3.49 7.50
N ALA A 71 8.15 3.75 6.74
CA ALA A 71 9.39 2.99 6.84
C ALA A 71 10.04 3.11 8.23
N SER A 72 9.97 4.27 8.87
CA SER A 72 10.43 4.47 10.25
C SER A 72 9.68 3.61 11.28
N ARG A 73 8.46 3.15 10.93
CA ARG A 73 7.60 2.23 11.70
C ARG A 73 7.77 0.77 11.29
N GLY A 74 8.69 0.49 10.35
CA GLY A 74 8.97 -0.87 9.87
C GLY A 74 8.17 -1.30 8.64
N TRP A 75 7.39 -0.41 8.02
CA TRP A 75 6.60 -0.71 6.84
C TRP A 75 7.30 -0.23 5.57
N HIS A 76 7.83 -1.14 4.80
CA HIS A 76 8.52 -0.84 3.54
C HIS A 76 7.58 -1.03 2.34
N HIS A 77 7.54 -0.04 1.46
CA HIS A 77 6.69 -0.02 0.27
C HIS A 77 7.55 0.22 -0.96
N ASP A 78 7.21 -0.45 -2.07
CA ASP A 78 7.83 -0.16 -3.35
C ASP A 78 7.37 1.22 -3.86
N ARG A 79 8.31 2.04 -4.33
CA ARG A 79 8.03 3.34 -4.92
C ARG A 79 7.97 3.22 -6.44
N GLN A 80 6.92 3.75 -7.03
CA GLN A 80 6.72 3.71 -8.47
C GLN A 80 6.31 5.07 -9.00
N ARG A 81 6.57 5.30 -10.29
CA ARG A 81 6.19 6.50 -11.05
C ARG A 81 6.07 6.20 -12.55
N PRO A 82 5.42 7.04 -13.38
CA PRO A 82 4.43 8.07 -13.00
C PRO A 82 3.02 7.50 -12.75
N PRO A 83 2.18 8.15 -11.97
CA PRO A 83 2.47 9.17 -10.98
C PRO A 83 3.22 8.58 -9.79
N ASP A 84 3.83 9.44 -8.96
CA ASP A 84 4.49 9.01 -7.74
C ASP A 84 3.51 8.27 -6.85
N ASN A 85 3.85 7.04 -6.46
CA ASN A 85 2.97 6.19 -5.67
C ASN A 85 3.74 5.16 -4.84
N LEU A 86 3.08 4.66 -3.80
CA LEU A 86 3.51 3.52 -3.01
C LEU A 86 2.75 2.28 -3.49
N HIS A 87 3.47 1.27 -3.92
CA HIS A 87 2.88 0.02 -4.40
C HIS A 87 2.85 -1.03 -3.28
N LEU A 88 1.69 -1.68 -3.12
CA LEU A 88 1.45 -2.72 -2.14
C LEU A 88 0.97 -4.00 -2.83
N THR A 89 1.57 -5.12 -2.44
CA THR A 89 1.07 -6.45 -2.75
C THR A 89 0.50 -7.07 -1.47
N VAL A 90 -0.82 -7.16 -1.39
CA VAL A 90 -1.51 -7.67 -0.20
C VAL A 90 -1.74 -9.17 -0.32
N SER A 91 -1.25 -9.93 0.63
CA SER A 91 -1.42 -11.39 0.71
C SER A 91 -2.32 -11.79 1.89
N ALA A 92 -2.72 -13.05 1.96
CA ALA A 92 -3.42 -13.58 3.13
C ALA A 92 -2.61 -13.45 4.42
N GLY A 93 -1.27 -13.45 4.34
CA GLY A 93 -0.38 -13.26 5.48
C GLY A 93 -0.45 -11.85 6.07
N ASN A 94 -0.89 -10.86 5.30
CA ASN A 94 -1.03 -9.47 5.78
C ASN A 94 -2.34 -9.24 6.54
N ALA A 95 -3.35 -10.11 6.40
CA ALA A 95 -4.66 -9.90 7.02
C ALA A 95 -4.62 -9.61 8.54
N PRO A 96 -3.79 -10.28 9.36
CA PRO A 96 -3.73 -10.03 10.80
C PRO A 96 -3.16 -8.66 11.19
N ILE A 97 -2.36 -8.04 10.30
CA ILE A 97 -1.62 -6.80 10.60
C ILE A 97 -2.24 -5.57 9.94
N VAL A 98 -3.38 -5.70 9.26
CA VAL A 98 -4.03 -4.58 8.54
C VAL A 98 -4.42 -3.44 9.49
N ASP A 99 -4.91 -3.75 10.70
CA ASP A 99 -5.34 -2.71 11.65
C ASP A 99 -4.14 -1.93 12.19
N GLU A 100 -3.03 -2.61 12.48
CA GLU A 100 -1.78 -1.99 12.87
C GLU A 100 -1.22 -1.10 11.75
N TRP A 101 -1.21 -1.61 10.52
CA TRP A 101 -0.78 -0.84 9.36
C TRP A 101 -1.62 0.42 9.14
N LEU A 102 -2.94 0.35 9.32
CA LEU A 102 -3.84 1.51 9.19
C LEU A 102 -3.65 2.52 10.31
N ALA A 103 -3.39 2.08 11.54
CA ALA A 103 -3.08 2.96 12.64
C ALA A 103 -1.76 3.72 12.40
N ASP A 104 -0.72 3.00 11.98
CA ASP A 104 0.58 3.57 11.65
C ASP A 104 0.50 4.51 10.43
N LEU A 105 -0.38 4.23 9.45
CA LEU A 105 -0.64 5.14 8.35
C LEU A 105 -1.23 6.47 8.84
N ALA A 106 -2.18 6.43 9.77
CA ALA A 106 -2.74 7.65 10.35
C ALA A 106 -1.68 8.49 11.07
N ASP A 107 -0.86 7.84 11.89
CA ASP A 107 0.24 8.50 12.61
C ASP A 107 1.30 9.05 11.65
N ALA A 108 1.63 8.33 10.58
CA ALA A 108 2.56 8.78 9.55
C ALA A 108 2.04 10.02 8.79
N VAL A 109 0.75 10.04 8.49
CA VAL A 109 0.10 11.19 7.85
C VAL A 109 0.12 12.42 8.76
N ASP A 110 -0.16 12.26 10.05
CA ASP A 110 -0.11 13.35 11.02
C ASP A 110 1.33 13.88 11.18
N GLU A 111 2.33 13.01 11.17
CA GLU A 111 3.75 13.38 11.18
C GLU A 111 4.12 14.20 9.96
N VAL A 112 3.81 13.73 8.74
CA VAL A 112 4.12 14.45 7.49
C VAL A 112 3.44 15.82 7.48
N ARG A 113 2.18 15.93 7.93
CA ARG A 113 1.48 17.21 8.03
C ARG A 113 2.09 18.18 9.02
N SER A 114 2.69 17.69 10.10
CA SER A 114 3.29 18.51 11.15
C SER A 114 4.69 19.02 10.77
N THR A 115 5.46 18.23 10.03
CA THR A 115 6.85 18.54 9.65
C THR A 115 6.98 19.31 8.35
N GLY A 116 5.90 19.39 7.55
CA GLY A 116 5.94 19.84 6.15
C GLY A 116 6.58 18.78 5.24
N ASP A 117 6.11 18.71 3.99
CA ASP A 117 6.53 17.71 3.01
C ASP A 117 8.04 17.81 2.71
N HIS A 118 8.86 17.13 3.48
CA HIS A 118 10.27 16.89 3.15
C HIS A 118 10.41 15.45 2.66
N CYS A 119 10.31 15.29 1.34
CA CYS A 119 10.58 14.02 0.66
C CYS A 119 12.09 13.80 0.58
N SER A 120 12.59 12.64 0.99
CA SER A 120 13.90 12.16 0.56
C SER A 120 13.80 11.74 -0.91
N GLU A 121 14.75 12.17 -1.76
CA GLU A 121 14.80 11.75 -3.17
C GLU A 121 14.73 10.22 -3.27
N PRO A 122 13.93 9.66 -4.21
CA PRO A 122 13.78 8.23 -4.33
C PRO A 122 15.11 7.60 -4.75
N GLU A 123 15.69 6.73 -3.93
CA GLU A 123 16.60 5.72 -4.45
C GLU A 123 15.88 4.97 -5.56
N SER A 124 16.54 4.78 -6.69
CA SER A 124 15.96 4.15 -7.90
C SER A 124 15.22 2.86 -7.52
N GLY A 125 13.90 2.88 -7.59
CA GLY A 125 13.08 1.70 -7.31
C GLY A 125 13.40 0.57 -8.28
N ALA A 126 13.24 -0.69 -7.82
CA ALA A 126 13.54 -1.91 -8.56
C ALA A 126 12.77 -2.07 -9.89
N TYR A 127 11.88 -1.15 -10.20
CA TYR A 127 11.08 -1.09 -11.42
C TYR A 127 11.15 0.29 -12.06
N SER A 128 12.37 0.73 -12.45
CA SER A 128 12.47 1.80 -13.42
C SER A 128 11.96 1.27 -14.77
N THR A 129 10.94 1.91 -15.33
CA THR A 129 10.50 1.63 -16.68
C THR A 129 11.69 1.69 -17.63
N LEU A 130 11.92 0.59 -18.35
CA LEU A 130 12.82 0.57 -19.49
C LEU A 130 12.28 1.59 -20.50
N GLU A 131 13.06 2.64 -20.79
CA GLU A 131 12.85 3.51 -21.94
C GLU A 131 13.09 2.74 -23.24
#